data_342b404d4ceec53691bdacd68ff461c7
#
_entry.id   342b404d4ceec53691bdacd68ff461c7
#
_cell.length_a   1.000
_cell.length_b   1.000
_cell.length_c   1.000
_cell.angle_alpha   90.00
_cell.angle_beta   90.00
_cell.angle_gamma   90.00
#
_symmetry.space_group_name_H-M   'P 1'
#
loop_
_entity.id
_entity.type
_entity.pdbx_description
1 polymer ?
#
loop_
_entity_poly.entity_id
_entity_poly.type
_entity_poly.pdbx_seq_one_letter_code
_entity_poly.pdbx_strand_id
1 'polypeptide(L)'
;NKFTVITAVNTLFNLLLSSSSFKKIDFKYLKFSVGGGMAVLKNTAQRWKQITQTNITQGYGLTETSPVVAVNIISDEYNGTIGLPLPSTDISLRNDNGDEIGIDEVGELCVKGPQVMKNYWNNKNETKNAFTVDGFFKTGDIASIDKNGYIKIVDRKKDMIISSGFNVYPNEIEDYVTTHPDILE
;
A
#
# COMPACT_ATOMS: atom_id res chain seq x y z
N ASN A 1 9.24 -27.94 -7.65
CA ASN A 1 7.80 -27.67 -7.69
C ASN A 1 7.53 -26.52 -8.66
N LYS A 2 6.45 -26.65 -9.43
CA LYS A 2 6.01 -25.61 -10.37
C LYS A 2 5.04 -24.68 -9.61
N PHE A 3 5.52 -23.53 -9.16
CA PHE A 3 4.66 -22.51 -8.56
C PHE A 3 4.34 -21.41 -9.58
N THR A 4 3.17 -20.83 -9.48
CA THR A 4 2.64 -19.88 -10.46
C THR A 4 2.42 -18.48 -9.88
N VAL A 5 2.32 -18.39 -8.55
CA VAL A 5 2.06 -17.14 -7.83
C VAL A 5 2.91 -17.13 -6.56
N ILE A 6 3.41 -15.96 -6.21
CA ILE A 6 4.03 -15.67 -4.90
C ILE A 6 3.32 -14.48 -4.30
N THR A 7 2.94 -14.59 -3.03
CA THR A 7 2.46 -13.46 -2.22
C THR A 7 3.41 -13.25 -1.06
N ALA A 8 3.84 -12.01 -0.85
CA ALA A 8 4.80 -11.70 0.21
C ALA A 8 4.73 -10.23 0.64
N VAL A 9 5.34 -9.92 1.77
CA VAL A 9 5.69 -8.56 2.21
C VAL A 9 7.06 -8.18 1.67
N ASN A 10 7.40 -6.89 1.67
CA ASN A 10 8.67 -6.37 1.14
C ASN A 10 9.89 -7.07 1.74
N THR A 11 9.91 -7.27 3.06
CA THR A 11 11.02 -7.94 3.77
C THR A 11 11.24 -9.37 3.31
N LEU A 12 10.16 -10.12 3.02
CA LEU A 12 10.29 -11.49 2.49
C LEU A 12 10.82 -11.49 1.06
N PHE A 13 10.39 -10.55 0.22
CA PHE A 13 10.97 -10.41 -1.12
C PHE A 13 12.46 -10.14 -1.05
N ASN A 14 12.91 -9.21 -0.18
CA ASN A 14 14.34 -8.91 0.02
C ASN A 14 15.12 -10.11 0.54
N LEU A 15 14.57 -10.88 1.48
CA LEU A 15 15.20 -12.09 1.98
C LEU A 15 15.38 -13.14 0.87
N LEU A 16 14.37 -13.35 0.04
CA LEU A 16 14.45 -14.25 -1.12
C LEU A 16 15.50 -13.78 -2.12
N LEU A 17 15.51 -12.49 -2.46
CA LEU A 17 16.48 -11.89 -3.37
C LEU A 17 17.93 -11.98 -2.88
N SER A 18 18.14 -12.05 -1.57
CA SER A 18 19.46 -12.23 -0.96
C SER A 18 19.95 -13.68 -0.99
N SER A 19 19.04 -14.65 -1.17
CA SER A 19 19.36 -16.07 -1.17
C SER A 19 19.99 -16.53 -2.50
N SER A 20 21.18 -17.11 -2.41
CA SER A 20 21.85 -17.71 -3.58
C SER A 20 21.08 -18.88 -4.18
N SER A 21 20.33 -19.62 -3.36
CA SER A 21 19.49 -20.75 -3.81
C SER A 21 18.28 -20.25 -4.56
N PHE A 22 17.65 -19.16 -4.13
CA PHE A 22 16.52 -18.55 -4.81
C PHE A 22 16.88 -18.10 -6.23
N LYS A 23 18.04 -17.50 -6.41
CA LYS A 23 18.54 -17.04 -7.73
C LYS A 23 18.78 -18.16 -8.74
N LYS A 24 18.85 -19.42 -8.29
CA LYS A 24 19.03 -20.61 -9.15
C LYS A 24 17.72 -21.27 -9.58
N ILE A 25 16.57 -20.76 -9.09
CA ILE A 25 15.25 -21.31 -9.42
C ILE A 25 14.89 -20.96 -10.87
N ASP A 26 14.28 -21.92 -11.56
CA ASP A 26 13.63 -21.67 -12.85
C ASP A 26 12.24 -21.06 -12.63
N PHE A 27 12.07 -19.79 -12.94
CA PHE A 27 10.83 -19.03 -12.74
C PHE A 27 9.85 -19.10 -13.92
N LYS A 28 10.09 -19.93 -14.93
CA LYS A 28 9.26 -19.99 -16.15
C LYS A 28 7.75 -20.23 -15.93
N TYR A 29 7.38 -20.75 -14.76
CA TYR A 29 5.97 -20.97 -14.39
C TYR A 29 5.39 -19.85 -13.52
N LEU A 30 6.23 -18.98 -12.97
CA LEU A 30 5.76 -17.83 -12.18
C LEU A 30 5.05 -16.82 -13.09
N LYS A 31 3.78 -16.61 -12.86
CA LYS A 31 2.94 -15.71 -13.67
C LYS A 31 2.90 -14.29 -13.10
N PHE A 32 2.76 -14.17 -11.79
CA PHE A 32 2.76 -12.89 -11.11
C PHE A 32 3.13 -13.04 -9.63
N SER A 33 3.51 -11.91 -9.04
CA SER A 33 3.84 -11.79 -7.63
C SER A 33 3.02 -10.68 -7.02
N VAL A 34 2.52 -10.86 -5.80
CA VAL A 34 1.69 -9.87 -5.10
C VAL A 34 2.40 -9.42 -3.84
N GLY A 35 2.62 -8.12 -3.73
CA GLY A 35 3.14 -7.46 -2.53
C GLY A 35 2.02 -6.76 -1.78
N GLY A 36 1.97 -6.93 -0.47
CA GLY A 36 0.97 -6.27 0.38
C GLY A 36 1.32 -6.35 1.86
N GLY A 37 0.55 -5.65 2.70
CA GLY A 37 0.79 -5.57 4.15
C GLY A 37 1.91 -4.60 4.57
N MET A 38 2.77 -4.22 3.64
CA MET A 38 3.79 -3.16 3.74
C MET A 38 4.00 -2.58 2.35
N ALA A 39 4.52 -1.36 2.26
CA ALA A 39 4.97 -0.79 1.00
C ALA A 39 6.05 -1.69 0.36
N VAL A 40 5.96 -1.88 -0.95
CA VAL A 40 7.02 -2.52 -1.73
C VAL A 40 7.98 -1.42 -2.20
N LEU A 41 9.25 -1.54 -1.85
CA LEU A 41 10.26 -0.56 -2.25
C LEU A 41 10.61 -0.72 -3.74
N LYS A 42 10.89 0.41 -4.39
CA LYS A 42 11.26 0.45 -5.81
C LYS A 42 12.45 -0.48 -6.14
N ASN A 43 13.48 -0.45 -5.30
CA ASN A 43 14.66 -1.30 -5.48
C ASN A 43 14.30 -2.78 -5.40
N THR A 44 13.45 -3.17 -4.45
CA THR A 44 12.96 -4.57 -4.32
C THR A 44 12.21 -5.00 -5.58
N ALA A 45 11.29 -4.17 -6.07
CA ALA A 45 10.52 -4.47 -7.28
C ALA A 45 11.40 -4.61 -8.52
N GLN A 46 12.39 -3.73 -8.69
CA GLN A 46 13.33 -3.78 -9.81
C GLN A 46 14.20 -5.05 -9.77
N ARG A 47 14.79 -5.37 -8.61
CA ARG A 47 15.61 -6.57 -8.43
C ARG A 47 14.79 -7.85 -8.63
N TRP A 48 13.55 -7.85 -8.16
CA TRP A 48 12.62 -8.96 -8.37
C TRP A 48 12.36 -9.20 -9.85
N LYS A 49 12.03 -8.14 -10.59
CA LYS A 49 11.82 -8.21 -12.04
C LYS A 49 13.06 -8.73 -12.79
N GLN A 50 14.26 -8.28 -12.41
CA GLN A 50 15.51 -8.74 -13.03
C GLN A 50 15.75 -10.26 -12.86
N ILE A 51 15.39 -10.82 -11.69
CA ILE A 51 15.63 -12.24 -11.38
C ILE A 51 14.51 -13.12 -11.88
N THR A 52 13.26 -12.73 -11.69
CA THR A 52 12.08 -13.59 -11.93
C THR A 52 11.40 -13.34 -13.28
N GLN A 53 11.71 -12.21 -13.93
CA GLN A 53 11.04 -11.70 -15.14
C GLN A 53 9.55 -11.40 -14.93
N THR A 54 9.11 -11.26 -13.68
CA THR A 54 7.73 -10.88 -13.32
C THR A 54 7.72 -9.60 -12.48
N ASN A 55 6.64 -8.83 -12.59
CA ASN A 55 6.45 -7.66 -11.74
C ASN A 55 5.91 -8.06 -10.36
N ILE A 56 6.16 -7.22 -9.35
CA ILE A 56 5.41 -7.27 -8.09
C ILE A 56 4.22 -6.34 -8.22
N THR A 57 3.02 -6.91 -8.21
CA THR A 57 1.76 -6.16 -8.17
C THR A 57 1.48 -5.77 -6.72
N GLN A 58 1.40 -4.49 -6.43
CA GLN A 58 1.02 -4.04 -5.09
C GLN A 58 -0.49 -4.13 -4.87
N GLY A 59 -0.87 -4.65 -3.70
CA GLY A 59 -2.21 -4.57 -3.16
C GLY A 59 -2.20 -3.91 -1.78
N TYR A 60 -3.23 -3.15 -1.49
CA TYR A 60 -3.41 -2.45 -0.22
C TYR A 60 -4.71 -2.86 0.44
N GLY A 61 -4.66 -2.95 1.76
CA GLY A 61 -5.83 -3.19 2.58
C GLY A 61 -5.47 -3.43 4.04
N LEU A 62 -6.50 -3.59 4.84
CA LEU A 62 -6.42 -3.74 6.29
C LEU A 62 -7.28 -4.93 6.73
N THR A 63 -7.09 -5.38 7.96
CA THR A 63 -7.97 -6.40 8.57
C THR A 63 -9.43 -5.94 8.54
N GLU A 64 -9.65 -4.66 8.79
CA GLU A 64 -10.95 -4.00 8.79
C GLU A 64 -11.64 -3.94 7.42
N THR A 65 -10.90 -4.24 6.35
CA THR A 65 -11.40 -4.22 4.97
C THR A 65 -11.38 -5.60 4.28
N SER A 66 -11.15 -6.69 4.99
CA SER A 66 -11.31 -8.12 4.63
C SER A 66 -10.59 -8.65 3.38
N PRO A 67 -9.34 -8.47 3.10
CA PRO A 67 -8.50 -7.37 3.51
C PRO A 67 -8.38 -6.25 2.45
N VAL A 68 -8.66 -6.50 1.15
CA VAL A 68 -8.18 -5.68 0.03
C VAL A 68 -9.11 -4.51 -0.26
N VAL A 69 -8.52 -3.33 -0.41
CA VAL A 69 -9.17 -2.07 -0.81
C VAL A 69 -8.82 -1.70 -2.24
N ALA A 70 -7.53 -1.77 -2.58
CA ALA A 70 -7.01 -1.37 -3.88
C ALA A 70 -5.92 -2.32 -4.35
N VAL A 71 -5.72 -2.41 -5.66
CA VAL A 71 -4.69 -3.24 -6.27
C VAL A 71 -4.23 -2.63 -7.60
N ASN A 72 -2.93 -2.74 -7.88
CA ASN A 72 -2.38 -2.40 -9.19
C ASN A 72 -2.79 -3.43 -10.26
N ILE A 73 -2.76 -3.02 -11.51
CA ILE A 73 -2.97 -3.92 -12.64
C ILE A 73 -1.76 -4.88 -12.73
N ILE A 74 -2.03 -6.17 -12.90
CA ILE A 74 -1.00 -7.24 -12.84
C ILE A 74 0.11 -7.04 -13.89
N SER A 75 -0.23 -6.48 -15.05
CA SER A 75 0.72 -6.22 -16.14
C SER A 75 1.58 -4.99 -15.93
N ASP A 76 1.19 -4.09 -15.02
CA ASP A 76 1.87 -2.82 -14.85
C ASP A 76 3.24 -2.99 -14.19
N GLU A 77 4.16 -2.13 -14.60
CA GLU A 77 5.43 -1.98 -13.88
C GLU A 77 5.17 -1.28 -12.54
N TYR A 78 6.14 -1.44 -11.63
CA TYR A 78 6.11 -0.73 -10.36
C TYR A 78 5.99 0.79 -10.59
N ASN A 79 4.95 1.38 -10.06
CA ASN A 79 4.61 2.80 -10.23
C ASN A 79 4.56 3.58 -8.89
N GLY A 80 4.87 2.92 -7.78
CA GLY A 80 4.85 3.53 -6.44
C GLY A 80 3.45 3.75 -5.88
N THR A 81 2.39 3.24 -6.54
CA THR A 81 1.00 3.34 -6.07
C THR A 81 0.50 2.00 -5.55
N ILE A 82 -0.60 2.03 -4.83
CA ILE A 82 -1.34 0.83 -4.42
C ILE A 82 -2.43 0.45 -5.44
N GLY A 83 -2.50 1.16 -6.57
CA GLY A 83 -3.40 0.88 -7.67
C GLY A 83 -4.75 1.57 -7.58
N LEU A 84 -5.75 0.92 -8.16
CA LEU A 84 -7.13 1.38 -8.25
C LEU A 84 -8.01 0.68 -7.21
N PRO A 85 -9.08 1.33 -6.72
CA PRO A 85 -10.05 0.70 -5.84
C PRO A 85 -10.65 -0.56 -6.47
N LEU A 86 -10.96 -1.56 -5.63
CA LEU A 86 -11.73 -2.72 -6.09
C LEU A 86 -13.16 -2.31 -6.51
N PRO A 87 -13.82 -3.10 -7.37
CA PRO A 87 -15.22 -2.87 -7.71
C PRO A 87 -16.11 -2.71 -6.47
N SER A 88 -17.04 -1.75 -6.53
CA SER A 88 -17.95 -1.41 -5.41
C SER A 88 -17.26 -0.88 -4.15
N THR A 89 -16.05 -0.34 -4.30
CA THR A 89 -15.29 0.30 -3.23
C THR A 89 -15.20 1.80 -3.51
N ASP A 90 -15.80 2.60 -2.65
CA ASP A 90 -15.71 4.06 -2.71
C ASP A 90 -14.53 4.53 -1.85
N ILE A 91 -13.79 5.50 -2.38
CA ILE A 91 -12.63 6.12 -1.74
C ILE A 91 -12.90 7.61 -1.58
N SER A 92 -12.54 8.16 -0.43
CA SER A 92 -12.54 9.59 -0.17
C SER A 92 -11.27 9.97 0.58
N LEU A 93 -10.65 11.08 0.21
CA LEU A 93 -9.57 11.69 0.98
C LEU A 93 -10.15 12.78 1.87
N ARG A 94 -9.75 12.79 3.14
CA ARG A 94 -10.26 13.75 4.14
C ARG A 94 -9.12 14.54 4.76
N ASN A 95 -9.35 15.86 4.91
CA ASN A 95 -8.46 16.71 5.70
C ASN A 95 -8.68 16.50 7.22
N ASP A 96 -7.93 17.21 8.05
CA ASP A 96 -8.04 17.10 9.51
C ASP A 96 -9.39 17.58 10.08
N ASN A 97 -10.13 18.39 9.35
CA ASN A 97 -11.48 18.82 9.72
C ASN A 97 -12.54 17.75 9.36
N GLY A 98 -12.16 16.73 8.58
CA GLY A 98 -13.06 15.70 8.08
C GLY A 98 -13.75 16.05 6.75
N ASP A 99 -13.38 17.17 6.14
CA ASP A 99 -13.91 17.58 4.84
C ASP A 99 -13.25 16.76 3.72
N GLU A 100 -14.02 16.43 2.69
CA GLU A 100 -13.51 15.78 1.51
C GLU A 100 -12.62 16.75 0.70
N ILE A 101 -11.48 16.26 0.24
CA ILE A 101 -10.50 17.02 -0.54
C ILE A 101 -10.36 16.43 -1.95
N GLY A 102 -9.73 17.21 -2.84
CA GLY A 102 -9.67 16.91 -4.26
C GLY A 102 -8.54 15.96 -4.68
N ILE A 103 -8.47 15.79 -6.00
CA ILE A 103 -7.40 15.05 -6.68
C ILE A 103 -6.08 15.82 -6.52
N ASP A 104 -4.98 15.08 -6.40
CA ASP A 104 -3.62 15.59 -6.18
C ASP A 104 -3.40 16.29 -4.81
N GLU A 105 -4.41 16.31 -3.94
CA GLU A 105 -4.25 16.73 -2.54
C GLU A 105 -3.92 15.54 -1.65
N VAL A 106 -3.35 15.81 -0.48
CA VAL A 106 -2.92 14.80 0.50
C VAL A 106 -3.84 14.81 1.71
N GLY A 107 -4.42 13.67 2.06
CA GLY A 107 -5.32 13.54 3.20
C GLY A 107 -5.49 12.11 3.68
N GLU A 108 -6.26 11.94 4.75
CA GLU A 108 -6.56 10.61 5.29
C GLU A 108 -7.41 9.80 4.31
N LEU A 109 -6.93 8.63 3.94
CA LEU A 109 -7.66 7.69 3.11
C LEU A 109 -8.86 7.13 3.87
N CYS A 110 -10.05 7.32 3.34
CA CYS A 110 -11.30 6.81 3.88
C CYS A 110 -11.97 5.88 2.87
N VAL A 111 -12.52 4.76 3.34
CA VAL A 111 -12.99 3.66 2.49
C VAL A 111 -14.42 3.30 2.84
N LYS A 112 -15.26 3.08 1.82
CA LYS A 112 -16.60 2.55 1.97
C LYS A 112 -16.83 1.46 0.94
N GLY A 113 -17.30 0.29 1.39
CA GLY A 113 -17.51 -0.85 0.49
C GLY A 113 -18.01 -2.09 1.24
N PRO A 114 -18.43 -3.12 0.51
CA PRO A 114 -19.01 -4.33 1.10
C PRO A 114 -18.02 -5.14 1.96
N GLN A 115 -16.72 -4.99 1.74
CA GLN A 115 -15.65 -5.65 2.48
C GLN A 115 -15.29 -4.94 3.79
N VAL A 116 -15.77 -3.71 4.02
CA VAL A 116 -15.50 -2.96 5.24
C VAL A 116 -16.22 -3.57 6.44
N MET A 117 -15.53 -3.73 7.55
CA MET A 117 -16.09 -4.27 8.78
C MET A 117 -17.31 -3.47 9.26
N LYS A 118 -18.19 -4.12 9.99
CA LYS A 118 -19.33 -3.44 10.62
C LYS A 118 -18.95 -2.70 11.90
N ASN A 119 -18.11 -3.31 12.73
CA ASN A 119 -17.70 -2.75 14.02
C ASN A 119 -16.52 -3.52 14.60
N TYR A 120 -15.87 -2.94 15.61
CA TYR A 120 -14.98 -3.66 16.52
C TYR A 120 -15.77 -4.41 17.57
N TRP A 121 -15.39 -5.65 17.86
CA TRP A 121 -16.06 -6.50 18.83
C TRP A 121 -16.06 -5.86 20.22
N ASN A 122 -17.25 -5.72 20.81
CA ASN A 122 -17.46 -5.14 22.15
C ASN A 122 -16.81 -3.74 22.37
N ASN A 123 -16.53 -2.99 21.31
CA ASN A 123 -15.88 -1.68 21.42
C ASN A 123 -16.62 -0.61 20.59
N LYS A 124 -17.74 -0.11 21.17
CA LYS A 124 -18.60 0.87 20.51
C LYS A 124 -17.91 2.23 20.30
N ASN A 125 -17.04 2.63 21.24
CA ASN A 125 -16.36 3.91 21.16
C ASN A 125 -15.34 3.92 20.02
N GLU A 126 -14.49 2.90 19.94
CA GLU A 126 -13.53 2.79 18.82
C GLU A 126 -14.25 2.61 17.48
N THR A 127 -15.35 1.86 17.46
CA THR A 127 -16.16 1.75 16.25
C THR A 127 -16.67 3.11 15.78
N LYS A 128 -17.23 3.92 16.70
CA LYS A 128 -17.70 5.27 16.36
C LYS A 128 -16.58 6.18 15.86
N ASN A 129 -15.40 6.08 16.48
CA ASN A 129 -14.22 6.87 16.10
C ASN A 129 -13.62 6.44 14.77
N ALA A 130 -13.79 5.18 14.38
CA ALA A 130 -13.23 4.61 13.16
C ALA A 130 -14.00 5.01 11.89
N PHE A 131 -15.20 5.59 12.01
CA PHE A 131 -16.00 5.96 10.85
C PHE A 131 -16.25 7.47 10.79
N THR A 132 -16.38 7.98 9.58
CA THR A 132 -16.86 9.34 9.32
C THR A 132 -18.38 9.40 9.51
N VAL A 133 -18.94 10.63 9.58
CA VAL A 133 -20.40 10.82 9.75
C VAL A 133 -21.19 10.24 8.57
N ASP A 134 -20.63 10.27 7.36
CA ASP A 134 -21.21 9.74 6.13
C ASP A 134 -20.87 8.25 5.86
N GLY A 135 -20.23 7.59 6.85
CA GLY A 135 -20.06 6.14 6.90
C GLY A 135 -18.85 5.58 6.17
N PHE A 136 -17.83 6.39 5.90
CA PHE A 136 -16.53 5.90 5.44
C PHE A 136 -15.69 5.45 6.64
N PHE A 137 -15.02 4.32 6.49
CA PHE A 137 -14.01 3.84 7.44
C PHE A 137 -12.72 4.64 7.26
N LYS A 138 -12.20 5.19 8.35
CA LYS A 138 -10.92 5.93 8.40
C LYS A 138 -9.78 4.94 8.55
N THR A 139 -8.90 4.87 7.55
CA THR A 139 -7.82 3.87 7.55
C THR A 139 -6.66 4.24 8.48
N GLY A 140 -6.52 5.52 8.81
CA GLY A 140 -5.34 6.06 9.49
C GLY A 140 -4.12 6.16 8.59
N ASP A 141 -4.25 5.93 7.29
CA ASP A 141 -3.20 6.11 6.29
C ASP A 141 -3.43 7.41 5.52
N ILE A 142 -2.37 8.14 5.27
CA ILE A 142 -2.37 9.37 4.47
C ILE A 142 -2.06 9.01 3.03
N ALA A 143 -2.85 9.53 2.10
CA ALA A 143 -2.75 9.19 0.70
C ALA A 143 -3.01 10.39 -0.21
N SER A 144 -2.68 10.24 -1.48
CA SER A 144 -3.11 11.08 -2.60
C SER A 144 -3.72 10.23 -3.70
N ILE A 145 -4.55 10.84 -4.53
CA ILE A 145 -5.17 10.19 -5.71
C ILE A 145 -4.82 11.03 -6.92
N ASP A 146 -4.25 10.41 -7.94
CA ASP A 146 -3.93 11.10 -9.18
C ASP A 146 -5.16 11.21 -10.11
N LYS A 147 -5.03 11.99 -11.21
CA LYS A 147 -6.08 12.20 -12.22
C LYS A 147 -6.57 10.92 -12.93
N ASN A 148 -5.82 9.82 -12.82
CA ASN A 148 -6.19 8.52 -13.40
C ASN A 148 -6.85 7.61 -12.35
N GLY A 149 -6.99 8.09 -11.10
CA GLY A 149 -7.58 7.34 -10.00
C GLY A 149 -6.60 6.44 -9.24
N TYR A 150 -5.30 6.45 -9.57
CA TYR A 150 -4.30 5.68 -8.83
C TYR A 150 -4.05 6.30 -7.46
N ILE A 151 -4.04 5.44 -6.44
CA ILE A 151 -3.87 5.83 -5.05
C ILE A 151 -2.41 5.60 -4.65
N LYS A 152 -1.78 6.63 -4.09
CA LYS A 152 -0.45 6.55 -3.49
C LYS A 152 -0.56 6.75 -1.99
N ILE A 153 -0.09 5.79 -1.20
CA ILE A 153 0.10 5.97 0.25
C ILE A 153 1.34 6.84 0.44
N VAL A 154 1.18 7.89 1.22
CA VAL A 154 2.25 8.81 1.60
C VAL A 154 2.87 8.36 2.92
N ASP A 155 2.02 8.17 3.95
CA ASP A 155 2.48 7.73 5.28
C ASP A 155 1.31 7.26 6.14
N ARG A 156 1.60 6.88 7.38
CA ARG A 156 0.61 6.70 8.44
C ARG A 156 0.36 7.99 9.19
N LYS A 157 -0.90 8.31 9.44
CA LYS A 157 -1.30 9.52 10.17
C LYS A 157 -0.62 9.64 11.55
N LYS A 158 -0.48 8.51 12.24
CA LYS A 158 0.15 8.43 13.57
C LYS A 158 1.68 8.59 13.55
N ASP A 159 2.32 8.30 12.41
CA ASP A 159 3.77 8.32 12.26
C ASP A 159 4.25 9.66 11.65
N MET A 160 3.31 10.48 11.15
CA MET A 160 3.56 11.82 10.62
C MET A 160 4.15 12.74 11.70
N ILE A 161 5.23 13.42 11.36
CA ILE A 161 5.92 14.38 12.24
C ILE A 161 5.46 15.79 11.90
N ILE A 162 5.04 16.55 12.89
CA ILE A 162 4.74 17.97 12.71
C ILE A 162 5.96 18.77 13.17
N SER A 163 6.61 19.47 12.23
CA SER A 163 7.76 20.32 12.51
C SER A 163 7.50 21.74 12.02
N SER A 164 7.47 22.70 12.95
CA SER A 164 7.23 24.12 12.64
C SER A 164 5.98 24.39 11.80
N GLY A 165 4.93 23.57 11.97
CA GLY A 165 3.67 23.69 11.22
C GLY A 165 3.66 22.97 9.86
N PHE A 166 4.74 22.28 9.51
CA PHE A 166 4.82 21.45 8.30
C PHE A 166 4.66 19.98 8.65
N ASN A 167 3.92 19.26 7.82
CA ASN A 167 3.84 17.81 7.89
C ASN A 167 5.09 17.22 7.24
N VAL A 168 5.81 16.40 7.99
CA VAL A 168 6.97 15.63 7.52
C VAL A 168 6.57 14.16 7.54
N TYR A 169 6.71 13.52 6.42
CA TYR A 169 6.36 12.12 6.21
C TYR A 169 7.63 11.26 6.23
N PRO A 170 7.85 10.44 7.28
CA PRO A 170 9.04 9.59 7.40
C PRO A 170 9.30 8.71 6.17
N ASN A 171 8.25 8.14 5.58
CA ASN A 171 8.38 7.30 4.39
C ASN A 171 9.04 8.02 3.20
N GLU A 172 8.80 9.32 3.02
CA GLU A 172 9.45 10.09 1.94
C GLU A 172 10.96 10.22 2.15
N ILE A 173 11.37 10.36 3.42
CA ILE A 173 12.79 10.44 3.80
C ILE A 173 13.44 9.07 3.61
N GLU A 174 12.79 8.00 4.06
CA GLU A 174 13.25 6.63 3.96
C GLU A 174 13.38 6.20 2.49
N ASP A 175 12.40 6.51 1.66
CA ASP A 175 12.46 6.27 0.21
C ASP A 175 13.67 6.95 -0.44
N TYR A 176 13.97 8.19 -0.04
CA TYR A 176 15.12 8.92 -0.55
C TYR A 176 16.44 8.30 -0.06
N VAL A 177 16.54 8.00 1.23
CA VAL A 177 17.75 7.42 1.84
C VAL A 177 18.07 6.03 1.25
N THR A 178 17.05 5.21 0.99
CA THR A 178 17.22 3.88 0.37
C THR A 178 17.63 3.93 -1.11
N THR A 179 17.71 5.11 -1.73
CA THR A 179 18.35 5.25 -3.05
C THR A 179 19.87 5.11 -2.98
N HIS A 180 20.47 5.25 -1.80
CA HIS A 180 21.91 5.09 -1.62
C HIS A 180 22.32 3.60 -1.73
N PRO A 181 23.38 3.24 -2.49
CA PRO A 181 23.70 1.84 -2.80
C PRO A 181 24.08 1.00 -1.57
N ASP A 182 24.54 1.61 -0.49
CA ASP A 182 24.94 0.94 0.74
C ASP A 182 23.80 0.79 1.77
N ILE A 183 22.59 1.29 1.45
CA ILE A 183 21.42 1.21 2.32
C ILE A 183 20.41 0.24 1.72
N LEU A 184 19.97 -0.75 2.50
CA LEU A 184 19.04 -1.78 2.06
C LEU A 184 17.60 -1.52 2.50
N GLU A 185 17.41 -1.05 3.73
CA GLU A 185 16.14 -0.71 4.39
C GLU A 185 16.37 0.40 5.41
#